data_1b8cc90c374423ca9affae49ec2b26a9
#
_entry.id   1b8cc90c374423ca9affae49ec2b26a9
#
_cell.length_a   1.000
_cell.length_b   1.000
_cell.length_c   1.000
_cell.angle_alpha   90.00
_cell.angle_beta   90.00
_cell.angle_gamma   90.00
#
_symmetry.space_group_name_H-M   'P 1'
#
loop_
_entity.id
_entity.type
_entity.pdbx_description
1 polymer ?
#
loop_
_entity_poly.entity_id
_entity_poly.type
_entity_poly.pdbx_seq_one_letter_code
_entity_poly.pdbx_strand_id
1 'polypeptide(L)'
;MRYFCRLIWYFAALGTLLCSCGGSHHGDRLVEAGEPEFFSIVERPQGGWTVVSVSHFDGSSDTLVVDKPMTNIIVMSTSHYGFLDALGRTDVISGISGPDYLWTGDFPCELRASEASSGGSTASLREAPPLASLRSAPVPPLTVPRVAWVSPSRLASAASSISNGEEVHRRQPTSVLADVGYDGAPDYETIVSLRPEVVLTYAVSGVESPFVGRLKQLGIKVLTVNEHLERHPLARAAYIRLFGALTGDMATADSVLSVVRTNYTAIAEGIKERGVTPRKVLLNIPYNDQWFVPASDNYLTVMIHDAGGTVLGCEEGKAASTVMSVEKAYSLSKEADCWLNVGWCSTEKDLLGVNPIFSDMLKAIKDNATGMVPDGFPVVWNDNKRVNAKGGNDIWQSGVVRPDLVLRDLAVILHPIEDNNNVIYYKPII
;
A
#
# COMPACT_ATOMS: atom_id res chain seq x y z
N MET A 1 15.43 -23.01 -2.36
CA MET A 1 14.03 -22.58 -2.59
C MET A 1 13.39 -21.88 -1.36
N ARG A 2 13.64 -22.26 -0.10
CA ARG A 2 13.15 -21.54 1.11
C ARG A 2 13.80 -20.17 1.35
N TYR A 3 14.85 -19.81 0.65
CA TYR A 3 15.60 -18.55 0.83
C TYR A 3 15.07 -17.38 -0.02
N PHE A 4 14.33 -17.62 -1.08
CA PHE A 4 13.90 -16.60 -2.05
C PHE A 4 12.73 -15.75 -1.55
N CYS A 5 11.71 -16.35 -0.94
CA CYS A 5 10.63 -15.59 -0.28
C CYS A 5 11.13 -14.68 0.86
N ARG A 6 12.28 -15.00 1.43
CA ARG A 6 12.90 -14.21 2.50
C ARG A 6 13.57 -12.93 1.98
N LEU A 7 13.96 -12.89 0.70
CA LEU A 7 14.70 -11.77 0.13
C LEU A 7 13.79 -10.57 -0.19
N ILE A 8 12.57 -10.79 -0.63
CA ILE A 8 11.61 -9.71 -0.96
C ILE A 8 11.18 -8.96 0.31
N TRP A 9 11.04 -9.65 1.44
CA TRP A 9 10.84 -9.02 2.75
C TRP A 9 12.06 -8.23 3.23
N TYR A 10 13.26 -8.61 2.78
CA TYR A 10 14.49 -7.89 3.10
C TYR A 10 14.49 -6.46 2.57
N PHE A 11 13.98 -6.24 1.37
CA PHE A 11 14.10 -4.94 0.72
C PHE A 11 13.14 -3.90 1.30
N ALA A 12 11.98 -4.29 1.80
CA ALA A 12 11.10 -3.35 2.52
C ALA A 12 11.66 -2.97 3.91
N ALA A 13 12.41 -3.88 4.56
CA ALA A 13 13.02 -3.63 5.87
C ALA A 13 14.45 -3.08 5.78
N LEU A 14 15.23 -3.43 4.75
CA LEU A 14 16.65 -3.05 4.63
C LEU A 14 16.82 -1.64 4.05
N GLY A 15 15.86 -1.13 3.27
CA GLY A 15 15.87 0.25 2.77
C GLY A 15 15.96 1.33 3.86
N THR A 16 15.74 0.93 5.11
CA THR A 16 15.80 1.82 6.27
C THR A 16 17.08 1.69 7.11
N LEU A 17 17.97 0.75 6.80
CA LEU A 17 19.11 0.41 7.69
C LEU A 17 20.39 1.19 7.43
N LEU A 18 20.53 1.94 6.33
CA LEU A 18 21.82 2.58 5.96
C LEU A 18 21.80 4.11 5.91
N CYS A 19 20.80 4.78 6.45
CA CYS A 19 20.80 6.24 6.51
C CYS A 19 21.35 6.74 7.86
N SER A 20 22.67 6.69 8.04
CA SER A 20 23.38 7.45 9.06
C SER A 20 24.31 8.45 8.37
N CYS A 21 24.17 9.72 8.77
CA CYS A 21 25.02 10.88 8.51
C CYS A 21 24.77 11.70 7.23
N GLY A 22 24.21 12.86 7.45
CA GLY A 22 24.29 13.98 6.51
C GLY A 22 23.11 14.93 6.65
N GLY A 23 23.10 15.74 7.72
CA GLY A 23 22.15 16.84 7.82
C GLY A 23 22.38 17.86 6.72
N SER A 24 21.41 18.02 5.84
CA SER A 24 21.23 19.24 5.07
C SER A 24 19.77 19.67 5.24
N HIS A 25 19.61 20.81 5.90
CA HIS A 25 18.34 21.53 5.98
C HIS A 25 17.80 21.77 4.56
N HIS A 26 16.85 20.95 4.12
CA HIS A 26 15.94 21.34 3.06
C HIS A 26 14.81 22.12 3.75
N GLY A 27 14.65 23.35 3.28
CA GLY A 27 13.70 24.31 3.85
C GLY A 27 12.27 23.70 3.92
N ASP A 28 11.61 23.99 5.04
CA ASP A 28 10.20 23.71 5.32
C ASP A 28 9.29 24.18 4.16
N ARG A 29 9.16 23.36 3.13
CA ARG A 29 7.91 23.31 2.39
C ARG A 29 7.01 22.44 3.25
N LEU A 30 5.97 23.04 3.80
CA LEU A 30 4.78 22.31 4.27
C LEU A 30 4.26 21.53 3.05
N VAL A 31 4.73 20.32 2.86
CA VAL A 31 4.17 19.40 1.88
C VAL A 31 2.77 19.09 2.38
N GLU A 32 1.77 19.41 1.59
CA GLU A 32 0.39 19.08 1.93
C GLU A 32 0.30 17.58 2.15
N ALA A 33 -0.25 17.14 3.27
CA ALA A 33 -0.24 15.73 3.64
C ALA A 33 -0.84 14.87 2.50
N GLY A 34 -0.03 13.93 1.98
CA GLY A 34 -0.43 13.06 0.86
C GLY A 34 0.04 13.51 -0.53
N GLU A 35 0.82 14.59 -0.66
CA GLU A 35 1.52 14.90 -1.90
C GLU A 35 2.88 14.16 -1.93
N PRO A 36 3.30 13.65 -3.11
CA PRO A 36 4.55 12.89 -3.23
C PRO A 36 5.78 13.79 -3.09
N GLU A 37 6.79 13.29 -2.39
CA GLU A 37 8.05 13.99 -2.19
C GLU A 37 9.10 13.63 -3.26
N PHE A 38 9.05 12.41 -3.81
CA PHE A 38 10.13 11.86 -4.63
C PHE A 38 9.81 11.75 -6.12
N PHE A 39 8.71 12.35 -6.58
CA PHE A 39 8.50 12.57 -8.01
C PHE A 39 7.71 13.84 -8.29
N SER A 40 7.86 14.34 -9.52
CA SER A 40 6.98 15.36 -10.09
C SER A 40 6.68 15.08 -11.55
N ILE A 41 5.55 15.58 -12.03
CA ILE A 41 5.10 15.45 -13.42
C ILE A 41 4.72 16.84 -13.93
N VAL A 42 5.23 17.18 -15.11
CA VAL A 42 4.92 18.47 -15.77
C VAL A 42 4.43 18.19 -17.18
N GLU A 43 3.25 18.72 -17.51
CA GLU A 43 2.74 18.69 -18.86
C GLU A 43 3.56 19.62 -19.75
N ARG A 44 3.90 19.17 -20.95
CA ARG A 44 4.73 19.92 -21.90
C ARG A 44 3.88 20.75 -22.85
N PRO A 45 4.29 21.98 -23.21
CA PRO A 45 3.53 22.84 -24.11
C PRO A 45 3.22 22.21 -25.47
N GLN A 46 4.09 21.33 -25.96
CA GLN A 46 3.94 20.61 -27.22
C GLN A 46 3.18 19.28 -27.09
N GLY A 47 2.63 18.99 -25.91
CA GLY A 47 2.03 17.72 -25.53
C GLY A 47 3.03 16.75 -24.92
N GLY A 48 2.50 15.71 -24.24
CA GLY A 48 3.28 14.74 -23.48
C GLY A 48 3.72 15.25 -22.11
N TRP A 49 4.59 14.51 -21.44
CA TRP A 49 4.93 14.71 -20.03
C TRP A 49 6.45 14.74 -19.82
N THR A 50 6.89 15.49 -18.84
CA THR A 50 8.20 15.34 -18.22
C THR A 50 7.99 14.76 -16.83
N VAL A 51 8.55 13.58 -16.59
CA VAL A 51 8.54 12.89 -15.30
C VAL A 51 9.92 13.07 -14.66
N VAL A 52 9.96 13.55 -13.44
CA VAL A 52 11.18 13.71 -12.67
C VAL A 52 11.05 12.84 -11.42
N SER A 53 11.96 11.89 -11.25
CA SER A 53 12.11 11.11 -10.03
C SER A 53 13.27 11.68 -9.22
N VAL A 54 13.07 11.84 -7.92
CA VAL A 54 14.07 12.40 -7.00
C VAL A 54 14.55 11.31 -6.06
N SER A 55 15.86 11.19 -5.91
CA SER A 55 16.46 10.27 -4.95
C SER A 55 16.31 10.82 -3.53
N HIS A 56 15.72 10.01 -2.65
CA HIS A 56 15.62 10.31 -1.22
C HIS A 56 16.97 10.45 -0.53
N PHE A 57 18.00 9.77 -1.06
CA PHE A 57 19.29 9.61 -0.39
C PHE A 57 20.24 10.79 -0.59
N ASP A 58 20.27 11.35 -1.81
CA ASP A 58 21.24 12.38 -2.19
C ASP A 58 20.62 13.58 -2.94
N GLY A 59 19.29 13.55 -3.16
CA GLY A 59 18.57 14.58 -3.88
C GLY A 59 18.85 14.61 -5.38
N SER A 60 19.61 13.66 -5.92
CA SER A 60 19.81 13.54 -7.37
C SER A 60 18.48 13.23 -8.06
N SER A 61 18.37 13.56 -9.35
CA SER A 61 17.12 13.33 -10.08
C SER A 61 17.36 12.66 -11.42
N ASP A 62 16.51 11.69 -11.74
CA ASP A 62 16.35 11.12 -13.08
C ASP A 62 15.16 11.81 -13.79
N THR A 63 15.36 12.17 -15.05
CA THR A 63 14.31 12.81 -15.85
C THR A 63 13.97 11.96 -17.06
N LEU A 64 12.68 11.68 -17.24
CA LEU A 64 12.15 10.94 -18.38
C LEU A 64 11.17 11.81 -19.15
N VAL A 65 11.44 12.02 -20.46
CA VAL A 65 10.53 12.70 -21.36
C VAL A 65 9.64 11.69 -22.06
N VAL A 66 8.34 11.89 -21.97
CA VAL A 66 7.28 11.06 -22.53
C VAL A 66 6.54 11.86 -23.59
N ASP A 67 6.93 11.70 -24.86
CA ASP A 67 6.30 12.42 -25.98
C ASP A 67 5.01 11.74 -26.47
N LYS A 68 4.89 10.44 -26.24
CA LYS A 68 3.73 9.61 -26.62
C LYS A 68 3.53 8.52 -25.57
N PRO A 69 2.31 7.97 -25.43
CA PRO A 69 2.07 6.83 -24.57
C PRO A 69 3.03 5.68 -24.87
N MET A 70 3.62 5.13 -23.80
CA MET A 70 4.50 3.97 -23.90
C MET A 70 3.69 2.70 -24.04
N THR A 71 4.22 1.75 -24.79
CA THR A 71 3.59 0.46 -25.11
C THR A 71 4.47 -0.73 -24.76
N ASN A 72 5.67 -0.47 -24.26
CA ASN A 72 6.64 -1.53 -23.92
C ASN A 72 7.48 -1.13 -22.71
N ILE A 73 7.06 -1.59 -21.55
CA ILE A 73 7.64 -1.25 -20.24
C ILE A 73 8.08 -2.54 -19.54
N ILE A 74 9.25 -2.52 -18.91
CA ILE A 74 9.66 -3.56 -17.95
C ILE A 74 9.51 -2.98 -16.54
N VAL A 75 8.96 -3.78 -15.62
CA VAL A 75 8.75 -3.41 -14.22
C VAL A 75 9.52 -4.34 -13.29
N MET A 76 10.28 -3.76 -12.35
CA MET A 76 11.11 -4.50 -11.39
C MET A 76 10.44 -4.71 -10.03
N SER A 77 9.16 -4.30 -9.89
CA SER A 77 8.40 -4.43 -8.64
C SER A 77 6.95 -4.81 -8.91
N THR A 78 6.36 -5.59 -8.02
CA THR A 78 4.92 -5.92 -8.05
C THR A 78 4.04 -4.70 -7.77
N SER A 79 4.53 -3.69 -7.03
CA SER A 79 3.82 -2.41 -6.85
C SER A 79 3.66 -1.65 -8.17
N HIS A 80 4.71 -1.64 -9.02
CA HIS A 80 4.63 -1.04 -10.36
C HIS A 80 3.59 -1.73 -11.24
N TYR A 81 3.53 -3.07 -11.16
CA TYR A 81 2.45 -3.83 -11.82
C TYR A 81 1.08 -3.41 -11.28
N GLY A 82 0.94 -3.25 -9.95
CA GLY A 82 -0.31 -2.85 -9.30
C GLY A 82 -0.85 -1.50 -9.80
N PHE A 83 0.02 -0.52 -10.03
CA PHE A 83 -0.38 0.77 -10.62
C PHE A 83 -0.87 0.62 -12.05
N LEU A 84 -0.18 -0.16 -12.89
CA LEU A 84 -0.59 -0.42 -14.27
C LEU A 84 -1.88 -1.25 -14.34
N ASP A 85 -2.08 -2.21 -13.42
CA ASP A 85 -3.31 -2.98 -13.32
C ASP A 85 -4.50 -2.10 -12.91
N ALA A 86 -4.31 -1.18 -11.99
CA ALA A 86 -5.32 -0.20 -11.58
C ALA A 86 -5.74 0.75 -12.71
N LEU A 87 -4.83 1.03 -13.64
CA LEU A 87 -5.12 1.80 -14.87
C LEU A 87 -5.71 0.94 -16.00
N GLY A 88 -5.74 -0.40 -15.84
CA GLY A 88 -6.12 -1.32 -16.91
C GLY A 88 -5.08 -1.42 -18.04
N ARG A 89 -3.81 -1.11 -17.73
CA ARG A 89 -2.71 -1.01 -18.70
C ARG A 89 -1.61 -2.05 -18.49
N THR A 90 -1.96 -3.25 -18.04
CA THR A 90 -1.01 -4.37 -17.99
C THR A 90 -0.55 -4.85 -19.37
N ASP A 91 -1.27 -4.46 -20.44
CA ASP A 91 -0.94 -4.72 -21.83
C ASP A 91 0.40 -4.11 -22.28
N VAL A 92 0.87 -3.05 -21.61
CA VAL A 92 2.15 -2.41 -21.92
C VAL A 92 3.36 -3.08 -21.27
N ILE A 93 3.15 -4.05 -20.37
CA ILE A 93 4.23 -4.75 -19.66
C ILE A 93 4.74 -5.89 -20.52
N SER A 94 6.01 -5.84 -20.92
CA SER A 94 6.67 -6.91 -21.66
C SER A 94 7.50 -7.84 -20.78
N GLY A 95 7.98 -7.34 -19.64
CA GLY A 95 8.76 -8.12 -18.70
C GLY A 95 8.60 -7.63 -17.26
N ILE A 96 8.76 -8.55 -16.33
CA ILE A 96 8.64 -8.29 -14.89
C ILE A 96 9.64 -9.10 -14.08
N SER A 97 10.11 -8.54 -12.99
CA SER A 97 10.88 -9.27 -11.99
C SER A 97 9.98 -10.22 -11.20
N GLY A 98 10.21 -11.53 -11.35
CA GLY A 98 9.52 -12.58 -10.60
C GLY A 98 8.02 -12.63 -10.84
N PRO A 99 7.54 -12.95 -12.05
CA PRO A 99 6.11 -13.02 -12.38
C PRO A 99 5.34 -14.00 -11.51
N ASP A 100 5.99 -15.02 -10.98
CA ASP A 100 5.42 -15.98 -10.04
C ASP A 100 4.88 -15.35 -8.73
N TYR A 101 5.36 -14.15 -8.38
CA TYR A 101 4.93 -13.42 -7.18
C TYR A 101 3.78 -12.46 -7.44
N LEU A 102 3.27 -12.37 -8.67
CA LEU A 102 2.09 -11.57 -8.94
C LEU A 102 0.85 -12.21 -8.34
N TRP A 103 0.05 -11.40 -7.66
CA TRP A 103 -1.32 -11.76 -7.35
C TRP A 103 -2.16 -11.66 -8.62
N THR A 104 -2.77 -12.78 -9.02
CA THR A 104 -3.58 -12.87 -10.24
C THR A 104 -5.09 -12.90 -9.98
N GLY A 105 -5.51 -12.79 -8.72
CA GLY A 105 -6.92 -12.65 -8.38
C GLY A 105 -7.46 -11.26 -8.72
N ASP A 106 -8.76 -11.06 -8.51
CA ASP A 106 -9.41 -9.78 -8.80
C ASP A 106 -8.76 -8.64 -8.03
N PHE A 107 -8.54 -7.51 -8.73
CA PHE A 107 -8.22 -6.24 -8.09
C PHE A 107 -9.36 -5.91 -7.10
N PRO A 108 -9.08 -5.48 -5.87
CA PRO A 108 -10.13 -5.24 -4.88
C PRO A 108 -11.02 -4.07 -5.30
N CYS A 109 -12.05 -4.41 -6.04
CA CYS A 109 -13.15 -3.53 -6.35
C CYS A 109 -14.38 -4.09 -5.67
N GLU A 110 -15.05 -3.30 -4.86
CA GLU A 110 -16.36 -3.55 -4.25
C GLU A 110 -16.60 -4.87 -3.49
N LEU A 111 -16.98 -4.74 -2.24
CA LEU A 111 -17.96 -5.62 -1.66
C LEU A 111 -19.25 -5.45 -2.47
N ARG A 112 -19.62 -6.43 -3.29
CA ARG A 112 -20.96 -6.50 -3.87
C ARG A 112 -21.93 -6.37 -2.71
N ALA A 113 -22.76 -5.33 -2.75
CA ALA A 113 -23.93 -5.30 -1.90
C ALA A 113 -24.69 -6.61 -2.17
N SER A 114 -24.74 -7.50 -1.17
CA SER A 114 -25.64 -8.64 -1.19
C SER A 114 -27.03 -8.10 -1.49
N GLU A 115 -27.66 -8.70 -2.46
CA GLU A 115 -29.00 -8.46 -2.96
C GLU A 115 -29.96 -7.95 -1.88
N ALA A 116 -30.21 -6.64 -1.88
CA ALA A 116 -31.38 -6.09 -1.23
C ALA A 116 -32.52 -6.36 -2.19
N SER A 117 -33.36 -7.36 -1.79
CA SER A 117 -34.60 -7.72 -2.41
C SER A 117 -35.41 -6.50 -2.85
N SER A 118 -35.90 -6.59 -4.09
CA SER A 118 -36.92 -5.76 -4.71
C SER A 118 -38.05 -5.34 -3.75
N GLY A 119 -38.21 -4.05 -3.59
CA GLY A 119 -39.39 -3.48 -2.90
C GLY A 119 -39.38 -1.96 -3.11
N GLY A 120 -40.13 -1.53 -4.13
CA GLY A 120 -40.24 -0.11 -4.46
C GLY A 120 -40.99 0.67 -3.37
N SER A 121 -40.51 1.89 -3.11
CA SER A 121 -41.38 3.02 -2.75
C SER A 121 -40.65 4.32 -2.89
N THR A 122 -41.17 5.21 -3.71
CA THR A 122 -40.82 6.63 -3.84
C THR A 122 -41.18 7.34 -2.52
N ALA A 123 -40.18 7.93 -1.85
CA ALA A 123 -40.39 8.84 -0.75
C ALA A 123 -39.67 10.18 -0.98
N SER A 124 -40.49 11.24 -0.92
CA SER A 124 -40.18 12.64 -1.16
C SER A 124 -39.19 13.21 -0.17
N LEU A 125 -38.34 14.13 -0.68
CA LEU A 125 -37.49 15.03 0.09
C LEU A 125 -38.30 15.80 1.16
N ARG A 126 -37.93 15.64 2.43
CA ARG A 126 -38.35 16.53 3.52
C ARG A 126 -37.10 17.19 4.13
N GLU A 127 -37.23 18.50 4.33
CA GLU A 127 -36.28 19.43 4.90
C GLU A 127 -35.80 19.00 6.30
N ALA A 128 -34.54 19.28 6.62
CA ALA A 128 -33.91 19.02 7.91
C ALA A 128 -34.34 20.06 8.96
N PRO A 129 -34.62 19.67 10.22
CA PRO A 129 -34.92 20.59 11.30
C PRO A 129 -33.65 21.18 11.95
N PRO A 130 -33.74 22.35 12.65
CA PRO A 130 -32.60 23.09 13.12
C PRO A 130 -31.91 22.48 14.34
N LEU A 131 -30.59 22.69 14.39
CA LEU A 131 -29.62 22.28 15.44
C LEU A 131 -29.87 22.96 16.81
N ALA A 132 -30.71 22.39 17.63
CA ALA A 132 -30.76 22.74 19.04
C ALA A 132 -31.51 21.71 19.88
N SER A 133 -31.03 20.47 20.00
CA SER A 133 -31.34 19.59 21.16
C SER A 133 -30.64 18.22 20.96
N LEU A 134 -29.33 18.13 21.17
CA LEU A 134 -28.63 16.83 21.24
C LEU A 134 -27.73 16.81 22.48
N ARG A 135 -28.39 16.63 23.64
CA ARG A 135 -27.75 16.01 24.81
C ARG A 135 -28.35 14.64 24.97
N SER A 136 -27.45 13.60 24.99
CA SER A 136 -27.76 12.18 25.23
C SER A 136 -28.53 11.43 24.12
N ALA A 137 -27.85 11.13 23.02
CA ALA A 137 -28.25 10.04 22.14
C ALA A 137 -27.10 9.01 22.05
N PRO A 138 -27.36 7.69 21.98
CA PRO A 138 -26.32 6.69 21.78
C PRO A 138 -25.64 6.95 20.43
N VAL A 139 -24.31 6.82 20.41
CA VAL A 139 -23.48 7.01 19.21
C VAL A 139 -23.95 6.05 18.13
N PRO A 140 -24.32 6.54 16.93
CA PRO A 140 -24.76 5.67 15.86
C PRO A 140 -23.60 4.78 15.39
N PRO A 141 -23.87 3.53 14.95
CA PRO A 141 -22.84 2.65 14.39
C PRO A 141 -22.17 3.31 13.18
N LEU A 142 -20.92 2.94 12.92
CA LEU A 142 -20.15 3.35 11.75
C LEU A 142 -20.92 3.02 10.46
N THR A 143 -21.82 3.87 10.05
CA THR A 143 -22.19 3.96 8.65
C THR A 143 -21.06 4.72 7.97
N VAL A 144 -20.03 3.99 7.54
CA VAL A 144 -19.18 4.48 6.46
C VAL A 144 -20.15 4.99 5.40
N PRO A 145 -20.12 6.27 5.00
CA PRO A 145 -21.01 6.75 3.98
C PRO A 145 -20.98 5.74 2.84
N ARG A 146 -22.14 5.22 2.40
CA ARG A 146 -22.21 4.43 1.18
C ARG A 146 -21.89 5.38 0.03
N VAL A 147 -20.63 5.72 -0.11
CA VAL A 147 -20.15 6.34 -1.33
C VAL A 147 -20.34 5.27 -2.39
N ALA A 148 -21.15 5.57 -3.37
CA ALA A 148 -21.39 4.67 -4.49
C ALA A 148 -20.03 4.40 -5.14
N TRP A 149 -19.47 3.23 -4.86
CA TRP A 149 -18.19 2.80 -5.38
C TRP A 149 -18.32 2.60 -6.88
N VAL A 150 -17.72 3.50 -7.63
CA VAL A 150 -17.54 3.29 -9.06
C VAL A 150 -16.21 2.53 -9.21
N SER A 151 -16.29 1.30 -9.70
CA SER A 151 -15.10 0.49 -10.00
C SER A 151 -14.17 1.28 -10.94
N PRO A 152 -12.84 1.20 -10.79
CA PRO A 152 -11.90 1.82 -11.74
C PRO A 152 -12.21 1.45 -13.20
N SER A 153 -12.66 0.23 -13.45
CA SER A 153 -13.14 -0.21 -14.76
C SER A 153 -14.43 0.51 -15.20
N ARG A 154 -15.31 0.93 -14.28
CA ARG A 154 -16.48 1.75 -14.61
C ARG A 154 -16.15 3.22 -14.75
N LEU A 155 -15.13 3.73 -14.05
CA LEU A 155 -14.63 5.10 -14.26
C LEU A 155 -13.90 5.20 -15.59
N ALA A 156 -13.09 4.22 -15.96
CA ALA A 156 -12.49 4.11 -17.28
C ALA A 156 -13.58 4.01 -18.38
N SER A 157 -14.64 3.23 -18.13
CA SER A 157 -15.81 3.12 -19.00
C SER A 157 -16.62 4.43 -19.11
N ALA A 158 -16.76 5.19 -18.02
CA ALA A 158 -17.46 6.48 -18.03
C ALA A 158 -16.65 7.56 -18.77
N ALA A 159 -15.33 7.54 -18.70
CA ALA A 159 -14.45 8.42 -19.47
C ALA A 159 -14.43 8.05 -20.96
N SER A 160 -14.63 6.77 -21.31
CA SER A 160 -14.69 6.28 -22.70
C SER A 160 -16.08 6.33 -23.33
N SER A 161 -17.17 6.47 -22.54
CA SER A 161 -18.54 6.60 -23.07
C SER A 161 -18.82 7.95 -23.76
N ILE A 162 -17.83 8.86 -23.83
CA ILE A 162 -17.84 10.01 -24.72
C ILE A 162 -17.40 9.62 -26.15
N SER A 163 -16.88 8.41 -26.37
CA SER A 163 -16.53 7.88 -27.68
C SER A 163 -16.99 6.43 -27.82
N ASN A 164 -18.13 6.24 -28.52
CA ASN A 164 -18.62 4.99 -29.15
C ASN A 164 -18.57 3.69 -28.33
N GLY A 165 -19.76 3.22 -28.01
CA GLY A 165 -20.19 1.98 -27.39
C GLY A 165 -19.45 0.67 -27.77
N GLU A 166 -18.26 0.46 -27.24
CA GLU A 166 -17.62 -0.85 -27.18
C GLU A 166 -17.42 -1.24 -25.72
N GLU A 167 -17.96 -2.40 -25.33
CA GLU A 167 -17.70 -3.05 -24.07
C GLU A 167 -16.19 -3.22 -23.86
N VAL A 168 -15.63 -2.55 -22.83
CA VAL A 168 -14.25 -2.78 -22.43
C VAL A 168 -14.16 -4.16 -21.77
N HIS A 169 -13.93 -5.17 -22.60
CA HIS A 169 -13.46 -6.46 -22.11
C HIS A 169 -12.09 -6.25 -21.45
N ARG A 170 -11.98 -6.63 -20.15
CA ARG A 170 -10.69 -6.85 -19.49
C ARG A 170 -9.86 -7.77 -20.38
N ARG A 171 -8.90 -7.20 -21.10
CA ARG A 171 -7.91 -8.02 -21.81
C ARG A 171 -7.03 -8.68 -20.76
N GLN A 172 -7.21 -9.95 -20.54
CA GLN A 172 -6.20 -10.78 -19.90
C GLN A 172 -4.89 -10.57 -20.66
N PRO A 173 -3.71 -10.53 -19.98
CA PRO A 173 -2.44 -10.45 -20.69
C PRO A 173 -2.39 -11.62 -21.66
N THR A 174 -2.47 -11.31 -22.96
CA THR A 174 -2.46 -12.33 -24.04
C THR A 174 -1.07 -12.85 -24.33
N SER A 175 -0.05 -12.33 -23.62
CA SER A 175 1.33 -12.81 -23.65
C SER A 175 1.79 -13.21 -22.26
N VAL A 176 2.48 -14.33 -22.16
CA VAL A 176 3.19 -14.71 -20.92
C VAL A 176 4.22 -13.60 -20.65
N LEU A 177 4.11 -12.94 -19.50
CA LEU A 177 5.07 -11.93 -19.07
C LEU A 177 6.46 -12.57 -18.96
N ALA A 178 7.47 -11.99 -19.58
CA ALA A 178 8.82 -12.49 -19.48
C ALA A 178 9.37 -12.25 -18.07
N ASP A 179 9.97 -13.28 -17.47
CA ASP A 179 10.76 -13.09 -16.24
C ASP A 179 12.11 -12.47 -16.62
N VAL A 180 12.40 -11.31 -16.06
CA VAL A 180 13.65 -10.58 -16.31
C VAL A 180 14.66 -10.74 -15.17
N GLY A 181 14.42 -11.69 -14.26
CA GLY A 181 15.23 -11.86 -13.06
C GLY A 181 14.96 -10.76 -12.03
N TYR A 182 15.88 -10.60 -11.08
CA TYR A 182 15.83 -9.54 -10.04
C TYR A 182 17.15 -8.76 -10.03
N ASP A 183 17.18 -7.62 -9.33
CA ASP A 183 18.34 -6.70 -9.31
C ASP A 183 19.68 -7.39 -9.02
N GLY A 184 19.71 -8.36 -8.08
CA GLY A 184 20.92 -9.14 -7.76
C GLY A 184 21.28 -10.25 -8.76
N ALA A 185 20.38 -10.63 -9.67
CA ALA A 185 20.58 -11.64 -10.73
C ALA A 185 19.66 -11.36 -11.92
N PRO A 186 19.89 -10.25 -12.65
CA PRO A 186 19.05 -9.85 -13.76
C PRO A 186 19.36 -10.67 -15.03
N ASP A 187 18.34 -10.94 -15.83
CA ASP A 187 18.47 -11.49 -17.16
C ASP A 187 18.61 -10.38 -18.21
N TYR A 188 19.84 -9.90 -18.39
CA TYR A 188 20.12 -8.84 -19.36
C TYR A 188 19.81 -9.24 -20.81
N GLU A 189 19.95 -10.52 -21.17
CA GLU A 189 19.66 -10.98 -22.54
C GLU A 189 18.17 -10.85 -22.83
N THR A 190 17.34 -11.31 -21.92
CA THR A 190 15.89 -11.14 -22.02
C THR A 190 15.51 -9.65 -22.02
N ILE A 191 16.03 -8.83 -21.11
CA ILE A 191 15.76 -7.37 -21.07
C ILE A 191 16.10 -6.72 -22.42
N VAL A 192 17.29 -6.96 -22.97
CA VAL A 192 17.72 -6.39 -24.26
C VAL A 192 16.84 -6.90 -25.42
N SER A 193 16.47 -8.17 -25.41
CA SER A 193 15.63 -8.77 -26.47
C SER A 193 14.23 -8.16 -26.52
N LEU A 194 13.68 -7.80 -25.37
CA LEU A 194 12.36 -7.15 -25.25
C LEU A 194 12.35 -5.70 -25.76
N ARG A 195 13.50 -5.04 -25.88
CA ARG A 195 13.65 -3.66 -26.38
C ARG A 195 12.71 -2.69 -25.67
N PRO A 196 12.72 -2.60 -24.33
CA PRO A 196 11.81 -1.76 -23.58
C PRO A 196 12.03 -0.27 -23.90
N GLU A 197 10.95 0.51 -23.88
CA GLU A 197 11.01 1.98 -23.94
C GLU A 197 11.56 2.55 -22.64
N VAL A 198 11.32 1.86 -21.50
CA VAL A 198 11.85 2.16 -20.17
C VAL A 198 11.84 0.91 -19.28
N VAL A 199 12.80 0.82 -18.37
CA VAL A 199 12.80 -0.12 -17.24
C VAL A 199 12.49 0.69 -15.98
N LEU A 200 11.41 0.33 -15.27
CA LEU A 200 11.04 0.93 -13.99
C LEU A 200 11.64 0.10 -12.87
N THR A 201 12.50 0.71 -12.06
CA THR A 201 13.17 0.08 -10.93
C THR A 201 12.91 0.85 -9.64
N TYR A 202 13.55 0.48 -8.55
CA TYR A 202 13.45 1.14 -7.24
C TYR A 202 14.84 1.27 -6.61
N ALA A 203 15.03 2.25 -5.71
CA ALA A 203 16.27 2.43 -4.99
C ALA A 203 16.17 1.88 -3.56
N VAL A 204 17.22 1.17 -3.11
CA VAL A 204 17.33 0.67 -1.73
C VAL A 204 18.45 1.34 -0.93
N SER A 205 19.28 2.14 -1.59
CA SER A 205 20.38 2.88 -0.98
C SER A 205 20.72 4.10 -1.83
N GLY A 206 21.57 5.02 -1.29
CA GLY A 206 22.05 6.18 -2.01
C GLY A 206 23.13 5.88 -3.06
N VAL A 207 23.44 4.61 -3.29
CA VAL A 207 24.41 4.21 -4.32
C VAL A 207 23.62 3.60 -5.48
N GLU A 208 23.90 4.08 -6.70
CA GLU A 208 23.33 3.48 -7.91
C GLU A 208 23.66 2.00 -7.96
N SER A 209 22.64 1.16 -8.16
CA SER A 209 22.84 -0.27 -8.23
C SER A 209 23.63 -0.65 -9.48
N PRO A 210 24.50 -1.70 -9.43
CA PRO A 210 25.19 -2.21 -10.60
C PRO A 210 24.24 -2.56 -11.75
N PHE A 211 23.02 -2.97 -11.42
CA PHE A 211 21.97 -3.27 -12.39
C PHE A 211 21.59 -2.02 -13.20
N VAL A 212 21.29 -0.90 -12.53
CA VAL A 212 20.94 0.37 -13.18
C VAL A 212 22.10 0.88 -14.04
N GLY A 213 23.31 0.88 -13.49
CA GLY A 213 24.53 1.29 -14.23
C GLY A 213 24.73 0.46 -15.50
N ARG A 214 24.49 -0.86 -15.42
CA ARG A 214 24.61 -1.74 -16.59
C ARG A 214 23.55 -1.48 -17.66
N LEU A 215 22.29 -1.25 -17.27
CA LEU A 215 21.22 -0.89 -18.21
C LEU A 215 21.51 0.41 -18.95
N LYS A 216 21.99 1.44 -18.23
CA LYS A 216 22.42 2.72 -18.82
C LYS A 216 23.54 2.53 -19.85
N GLN A 217 24.55 1.67 -19.55
CA GLN A 217 25.62 1.32 -20.49
C GLN A 217 25.10 0.61 -21.75
N LEU A 218 24.03 -0.17 -21.64
CA LEU A 218 23.36 -0.83 -22.75
C LEU A 218 22.43 0.11 -23.54
N GLY A 219 22.34 1.38 -23.16
CA GLY A 219 21.49 2.38 -23.81
C GLY A 219 20.00 2.25 -23.47
N ILE A 220 19.65 1.48 -22.44
CA ILE A 220 18.29 1.29 -21.97
C ILE A 220 17.93 2.41 -21.01
N LYS A 221 16.79 3.08 -21.23
CA LYS A 221 16.28 4.10 -20.31
C LYS A 221 15.81 3.43 -19.02
N VAL A 222 16.18 4.01 -17.89
CA VAL A 222 15.78 3.56 -16.56
C VAL A 222 15.13 4.73 -15.84
N LEU A 223 14.04 4.47 -15.14
CA LEU A 223 13.42 5.40 -14.21
C LEU A 223 13.30 4.73 -12.85
N THR A 224 13.86 5.35 -11.83
CA THR A 224 13.74 4.89 -10.45
C THR A 224 12.42 5.39 -9.87
N VAL A 225 11.60 4.50 -9.37
CA VAL A 225 10.29 4.78 -8.75
C VAL A 225 10.41 4.54 -7.25
N ASN A 226 10.27 5.58 -6.46
CA ASN A 226 10.59 5.59 -5.02
C ASN A 226 9.34 5.64 -4.13
N GLU A 227 8.21 5.08 -4.57
CA GLU A 227 6.94 5.13 -3.83
C GLU A 227 7.03 4.51 -2.43
N HIS A 228 7.88 3.52 -2.25
CA HIS A 228 8.08 2.83 -0.97
C HIS A 228 8.80 3.68 0.09
N LEU A 229 9.42 4.79 -0.32
CA LEU A 229 10.11 5.75 0.55
C LEU A 229 9.20 6.92 0.98
N GLU A 230 8.02 7.05 0.36
CA GLU A 230 7.05 8.06 0.74
C GLU A 230 6.54 7.86 2.17
N ARG A 231 6.40 8.96 2.89
CA ARG A 231 6.03 8.93 4.31
C ARG A 231 4.54 8.77 4.52
N HIS A 232 3.73 9.24 3.55
CA HIS A 232 2.28 9.20 3.66
C HIS A 232 1.67 8.19 2.70
N PRO A 233 0.67 7.38 3.12
CA PRO A 233 0.03 6.38 2.26
C PRO A 233 -0.58 6.96 0.97
N LEU A 234 -1.17 8.16 1.05
CA LEU A 234 -1.72 8.86 -0.11
C LEU A 234 -0.65 9.38 -1.07
N ALA A 235 0.54 9.74 -0.56
CA ALA A 235 1.69 10.10 -1.39
C ALA A 235 2.18 8.89 -2.20
N ARG A 236 2.20 7.69 -1.58
CA ARG A 236 2.47 6.43 -2.30
C ARG A 236 1.45 6.19 -3.40
N ALA A 237 0.15 6.29 -3.09
CA ALA A 237 -0.91 6.09 -4.08
C ALA A 237 -0.86 7.11 -5.22
N ALA A 238 -0.36 8.34 -4.98
CA ALA A 238 -0.24 9.38 -5.98
C ALA A 238 0.71 9.02 -7.15
N TYR A 239 1.57 8.01 -6.96
CA TYR A 239 2.40 7.47 -8.05
C TYR A 239 1.58 6.90 -9.21
N ILE A 240 0.30 6.60 -9.03
CA ILE A 240 -0.58 6.23 -10.15
C ILE A 240 -0.56 7.29 -11.27
N ARG A 241 -0.34 8.58 -10.94
CA ARG A 241 -0.21 9.65 -11.92
C ARG A 241 1.08 9.55 -12.76
N LEU A 242 2.18 9.07 -12.14
CA LEU A 242 3.41 8.77 -12.87
C LEU A 242 3.12 7.72 -13.95
N PHE A 243 2.45 6.64 -13.59
CA PHE A 243 2.06 5.59 -14.53
C PHE A 243 1.04 6.09 -15.57
N GLY A 244 0.10 6.97 -15.17
CA GLY A 244 -0.81 7.65 -16.08
C GLY A 244 -0.09 8.52 -17.12
N ALA A 245 0.99 9.23 -16.72
CA ALA A 245 1.83 9.99 -17.64
C ALA A 245 2.59 9.08 -18.62
N LEU A 246 3.08 7.92 -18.17
CA LEU A 246 3.77 6.96 -19.03
C LEU A 246 2.84 6.35 -20.08
N THR A 247 1.59 6.04 -19.70
CA THR A 247 0.64 5.32 -20.56
C THR A 247 -0.35 6.20 -21.28
N GLY A 248 -0.36 7.51 -20.99
CA GLY A 248 -1.33 8.46 -21.57
C GLY A 248 -2.71 8.44 -20.89
N ASP A 249 -2.84 7.77 -19.73
CA ASP A 249 -4.11 7.58 -19.02
C ASP A 249 -4.24 8.49 -17.79
N MET A 250 -3.77 9.74 -17.88
CA MET A 250 -3.76 10.68 -16.76
C MET A 250 -5.15 10.91 -16.16
N ALA A 251 -6.18 11.02 -17.00
CA ALA A 251 -7.56 11.23 -16.52
C ALA A 251 -8.05 10.06 -15.67
N THR A 252 -7.71 8.82 -16.06
CA THR A 252 -8.02 7.61 -15.25
C THR A 252 -7.22 7.64 -13.94
N ALA A 253 -5.94 7.97 -13.99
CA ALA A 253 -5.09 8.08 -12.82
C ALA A 253 -5.62 9.09 -11.81
N ASP A 254 -6.00 10.29 -12.26
CA ASP A 254 -6.59 11.34 -11.42
C ASP A 254 -7.92 10.90 -10.81
N SER A 255 -8.76 10.20 -11.57
CA SER A 255 -10.05 9.68 -11.10
C SER A 255 -9.85 8.63 -10.00
N VAL A 256 -8.95 7.67 -10.20
CA VAL A 256 -8.64 6.64 -9.19
C VAL A 256 -8.07 7.28 -7.92
N LEU A 257 -7.09 8.18 -8.07
CA LEU A 257 -6.48 8.87 -6.93
C LEU A 257 -7.50 9.70 -6.14
N SER A 258 -8.41 10.40 -6.82
CA SER A 258 -9.47 11.18 -6.19
C SER A 258 -10.37 10.30 -5.31
N VAL A 259 -10.78 9.14 -5.81
CA VAL A 259 -11.59 8.18 -5.05
C VAL A 259 -10.82 7.67 -3.84
N VAL A 260 -9.56 7.28 -4.02
CA VAL A 260 -8.69 6.78 -2.94
C VAL A 260 -8.53 7.85 -1.84
N ARG A 261 -8.22 9.09 -2.22
CA ARG A 261 -8.09 10.22 -1.28
C ARG A 261 -9.38 10.47 -0.51
N THR A 262 -10.52 10.53 -1.22
CA THR A 262 -11.83 10.77 -0.60
C THR A 262 -12.15 9.68 0.44
N ASN A 263 -11.96 8.42 0.09
CA ASN A 263 -12.27 7.31 0.99
C ASN A 263 -11.31 7.27 2.18
N TYR A 264 -10.01 7.42 1.93
CA TYR A 264 -9.00 7.43 2.99
C TYR A 264 -9.30 8.54 4.01
N THR A 265 -9.51 9.76 3.54
CA THR A 265 -9.81 10.92 4.38
C THR A 265 -11.11 10.69 5.18
N ALA A 266 -12.18 10.21 4.55
CA ALA A 266 -13.44 9.95 5.23
C ALA A 266 -13.30 8.90 6.36
N ILE A 267 -12.47 7.86 6.16
CA ILE A 267 -12.20 6.85 7.21
C ILE A 267 -11.40 7.49 8.36
N ALA A 268 -10.31 8.18 8.05
CA ALA A 268 -9.44 8.80 9.07
C ALA A 268 -10.19 9.85 9.90
N GLU A 269 -10.95 10.73 9.24
CA GLU A 269 -11.80 11.72 9.91
C GLU A 269 -12.89 11.06 10.76
N GLY A 270 -13.55 10.02 10.24
CA GLY A 270 -14.56 9.28 10.99
C GLY A 270 -14.00 8.62 12.26
N ILE A 271 -12.78 8.11 12.25
CA ILE A 271 -12.09 7.58 13.43
C ILE A 271 -11.80 8.73 14.43
N LYS A 272 -11.27 9.85 13.94
CA LYS A 272 -10.96 11.03 14.75
C LYS A 272 -12.20 11.62 15.42
N GLU A 273 -13.31 11.78 14.66
CA GLU A 273 -14.58 12.33 15.16
C GLU A 273 -15.22 11.45 16.25
N ARG A 274 -15.03 10.14 16.17
CA ARG A 274 -15.49 9.21 17.21
C ARG A 274 -14.73 9.33 18.51
N GLY A 275 -13.58 10.00 18.55
CA GLY A 275 -12.76 10.15 19.74
C GLY A 275 -12.38 8.81 20.38
N VAL A 276 -12.07 7.81 19.57
CA VAL A 276 -11.72 6.47 20.05
C VAL A 276 -10.43 6.50 20.88
N THR A 277 -10.36 5.68 21.90
CA THR A 277 -9.09 5.47 22.64
C THR A 277 -8.11 4.73 21.72
N PRO A 278 -6.90 5.28 21.45
CA PRO A 278 -5.95 4.62 20.58
C PRO A 278 -5.54 3.24 21.08
N ARG A 279 -5.59 2.23 20.19
CA ARG A 279 -5.15 0.87 20.48
C ARG A 279 -3.63 0.77 20.38
N LYS A 280 -3.00 0.10 21.34
CA LYS A 280 -1.55 -0.10 21.38
C LYS A 280 -1.15 -1.30 20.55
N VAL A 281 -0.42 -1.06 19.48
CA VAL A 281 -0.08 -2.05 18.46
C VAL A 281 1.37 -2.48 18.58
N LEU A 282 1.60 -3.78 18.77
CA LEU A 282 2.89 -4.40 18.54
C LEU A 282 2.99 -4.79 17.06
N LEU A 283 4.10 -4.43 16.39
CA LEU A 283 4.31 -4.73 14.97
C LEU A 283 5.42 -5.74 14.76
N ASN A 284 5.24 -6.56 13.73
CA ASN A 284 6.24 -7.49 13.19
C ASN A 284 6.57 -8.69 14.11
N ILE A 285 7.56 -9.44 13.69
CA ILE A 285 8.27 -10.48 14.45
C ILE A 285 9.77 -10.31 14.23
N PRO A 286 10.65 -10.87 15.07
CA PRO A 286 12.08 -10.70 14.89
C PRO A 286 12.58 -11.42 13.64
N TYR A 287 13.58 -10.84 13.03
CA TYR A 287 14.36 -11.45 11.98
C TYR A 287 15.84 -11.48 12.43
N ASN A 288 16.44 -12.68 12.45
CA ASN A 288 17.80 -12.89 12.99
C ASN A 288 17.99 -12.20 14.36
N ASP A 289 17.06 -12.46 15.31
CA ASP A 289 17.03 -11.89 16.65
C ASP A 289 16.91 -10.36 16.74
N GLN A 290 16.68 -9.68 15.63
CA GLN A 290 16.44 -8.25 15.56
C GLN A 290 14.96 -7.95 15.30
N TRP A 291 14.36 -7.12 16.14
CA TRP A 291 12.98 -6.69 15.99
C TRP A 291 12.93 -5.31 15.38
N PHE A 292 12.49 -5.22 14.13
CA PHE A 292 12.40 -3.96 13.41
C PHE A 292 11.09 -3.23 13.70
N VAL A 293 11.18 -1.96 14.09
CA VAL A 293 10.05 -1.06 14.30
C VAL A 293 10.13 0.06 13.28
N PRO A 294 9.06 0.34 12.51
CA PRO A 294 9.08 1.43 11.55
C PRO A 294 9.25 2.79 12.24
N ALA A 295 9.74 3.77 11.50
CA ALA A 295 9.86 5.15 11.96
C ALA A 295 8.48 5.77 12.24
N SER A 296 8.42 6.85 13.03
CA SER A 296 7.17 7.54 13.37
C SER A 296 6.49 8.16 12.15
N ASP A 297 7.27 8.59 11.18
CA ASP A 297 6.81 9.16 9.91
C ASP A 297 6.78 8.15 8.74
N ASN A 298 6.89 6.85 9.04
CA ASN A 298 6.71 5.80 8.03
C ASN A 298 5.22 5.68 7.67
N TYR A 299 4.92 5.47 6.39
CA TYR A 299 3.55 5.36 5.88
C TYR A 299 2.67 4.34 6.64
N LEU A 300 3.23 3.23 7.12
CA LEU A 300 2.48 2.24 7.90
C LEU A 300 2.16 2.76 9.30
N THR A 301 3.11 3.43 9.95
CA THR A 301 2.89 4.07 11.26
C THR A 301 1.82 5.15 11.16
N VAL A 302 1.88 5.99 10.11
CA VAL A 302 0.86 7.01 9.81
C VAL A 302 -0.51 6.35 9.61
N MET A 303 -0.58 5.28 8.81
CA MET A 303 -1.84 4.58 8.54
C MET A 303 -2.44 3.93 9.80
N ILE A 304 -1.62 3.34 10.66
CA ILE A 304 -2.07 2.79 11.95
C ILE A 304 -2.58 3.91 12.86
N HIS A 305 -1.91 5.07 12.88
CA HIS A 305 -2.36 6.23 13.63
C HIS A 305 -3.71 6.75 13.11
N ASP A 306 -3.88 6.88 11.80
CA ASP A 306 -5.12 7.30 11.16
C ASP A 306 -6.27 6.30 11.39
N ALA A 307 -5.93 5.02 11.60
CA ALA A 307 -6.87 3.98 12.02
C ALA A 307 -7.17 4.00 13.54
N GLY A 308 -6.65 4.96 14.31
CA GLY A 308 -6.83 5.05 15.75
C GLY A 308 -5.96 4.09 16.56
N GLY A 309 -4.76 3.79 16.08
CA GLY A 309 -3.75 2.99 16.78
C GLY A 309 -2.51 3.80 17.18
N THR A 310 -1.65 3.20 17.98
CA THR A 310 -0.33 3.71 18.36
C THR A 310 0.68 2.56 18.29
N VAL A 311 1.72 2.72 17.49
CA VAL A 311 2.77 1.70 17.33
C VAL A 311 3.71 1.73 18.53
N LEU A 312 3.84 0.60 19.22
CA LEU A 312 4.73 0.47 20.37
C LEU A 312 6.20 0.34 19.93
N GLY A 313 7.08 1.00 20.66
CA GLY A 313 8.51 1.01 20.36
C GLY A 313 8.92 1.94 19.23
N CYS A 314 7.97 2.64 18.62
CA CYS A 314 8.23 3.70 17.66
C CYS A 314 8.79 4.93 18.38
N GLU A 315 9.91 5.47 17.88
CA GLU A 315 10.53 6.68 18.44
C GLU A 315 10.11 7.90 17.62
N GLU A 316 9.57 8.92 18.30
CA GLU A 316 9.21 10.19 17.65
C GLU A 316 10.43 10.91 17.09
N GLY A 317 10.24 11.55 15.93
CA GLY A 317 11.30 12.34 15.26
C GLY A 317 12.41 11.50 14.63
N LYS A 318 12.29 10.19 14.57
CA LYS A 318 13.19 9.31 13.81
C LYS A 318 12.70 9.15 12.39
N ALA A 319 13.61 9.33 11.43
CA ALA A 319 13.32 9.10 10.00
C ALA A 319 13.59 7.64 9.57
N ALA A 320 14.40 6.91 10.32
CA ALA A 320 14.74 5.52 10.02
C ALA A 320 14.09 4.55 11.00
N SER A 321 13.79 3.35 10.51
CA SER A 321 13.34 2.24 11.38
C SER A 321 14.39 1.98 12.47
N THR A 322 13.89 1.66 13.66
CA THR A 322 14.73 1.30 14.80
C THR A 322 14.75 -0.21 15.00
N VAL A 323 15.81 -0.71 15.64
CA VAL A 323 15.94 -2.11 16.00
C VAL A 323 15.86 -2.23 17.51
N MET A 324 15.00 -3.12 17.99
CA MET A 324 14.93 -3.45 19.41
C MET A 324 15.22 -4.95 19.63
N SER A 325 15.54 -5.32 20.87
CA SER A 325 15.71 -6.73 21.23
C SER A 325 14.35 -7.42 21.45
N VAL A 326 14.35 -8.75 21.41
CA VAL A 326 13.15 -9.56 21.70
C VAL A 326 12.66 -9.31 23.13
N GLU A 327 13.57 -9.09 24.11
CA GLU A 327 13.21 -8.77 25.50
C GLU A 327 12.49 -7.42 25.60
N LYS A 328 12.91 -6.42 24.80
CA LYS A 328 12.19 -5.13 24.72
C LYS A 328 10.80 -5.32 24.14
N ALA A 329 10.66 -6.09 23.05
CA ALA A 329 9.37 -6.42 22.48
C ALA A 329 8.48 -7.18 23.46
N TYR A 330 9.04 -8.12 24.21
CA TYR A 330 8.34 -8.80 25.31
C TYR A 330 7.85 -7.83 26.38
N SER A 331 8.69 -6.87 26.78
CA SER A 331 8.26 -5.82 27.73
C SER A 331 7.08 -5.01 27.18
N LEU A 332 7.14 -4.61 25.91
CA LEU A 332 6.10 -3.83 25.24
C LEU A 332 4.80 -4.63 25.03
N SER A 333 4.89 -5.96 24.85
CA SER A 333 3.70 -6.80 24.69
C SER A 333 2.78 -6.78 25.92
N LYS A 334 3.32 -6.45 27.10
CA LYS A 334 2.53 -6.27 28.34
C LYS A 334 1.64 -5.01 28.31
N GLU A 335 1.87 -4.13 27.36
CA GLU A 335 1.07 -2.93 27.14
C GLU A 335 0.26 -3.01 25.85
N ALA A 336 0.64 -3.91 24.93
CA ALA A 336 -0.03 -4.08 23.64
C ALA A 336 -1.41 -4.71 23.83
N ASP A 337 -2.35 -4.28 23.01
CA ASP A 337 -3.69 -4.84 22.93
C ASP A 337 -4.03 -5.36 21.51
N CYS A 338 -3.07 -5.25 20.58
CA CYS A 338 -3.13 -5.80 19.23
C CYS A 338 -1.72 -6.11 18.72
N TRP A 339 -1.56 -7.20 17.94
CA TRP A 339 -0.31 -7.57 17.28
C TRP A 339 -0.52 -7.74 15.79
N LEU A 340 0.18 -6.95 14.97
CA LEU A 340 0.03 -6.91 13.51
C LEU A 340 1.30 -7.34 12.78
N ASN A 341 1.11 -7.84 11.55
CA ASN A 341 2.17 -8.11 10.58
C ASN A 341 3.19 -9.14 11.08
N VAL A 342 2.70 -10.29 11.50
CA VAL A 342 3.52 -11.36 12.09
C VAL A 342 4.27 -12.19 11.02
N GLY A 343 4.74 -11.56 9.97
CA GLY A 343 5.61 -12.11 8.95
C GLY A 343 4.96 -13.25 8.15
N TRP A 344 5.63 -14.40 8.10
CA TRP A 344 5.15 -15.56 7.34
C TRP A 344 4.07 -16.37 8.07
N CYS A 345 3.77 -16.07 9.33
CA CYS A 345 2.85 -16.84 10.14
C CYS A 345 1.44 -16.80 9.56
N SER A 346 0.80 -17.96 9.50
CA SER A 346 -0.56 -18.13 8.99
C SER A 346 -1.51 -18.67 10.07
N THR A 347 -0.97 -19.23 11.14
CA THR A 347 -1.68 -19.80 12.29
C THR A 347 -1.00 -19.41 13.60
N GLU A 348 -1.72 -19.52 14.73
CA GLU A 348 -1.13 -19.34 16.07
C GLU A 348 0.03 -20.31 16.29
N LYS A 349 -0.08 -21.55 15.79
CA LYS A 349 1.01 -22.54 15.87
C LYS A 349 2.28 -22.06 15.16
N ASP A 350 2.16 -21.43 13.99
CA ASP A 350 3.33 -20.88 13.28
C ASP A 350 3.98 -19.79 14.12
N LEU A 351 3.16 -18.89 14.69
CA LEU A 351 3.62 -17.78 15.53
C LEU A 351 4.36 -18.30 16.77
N LEU A 352 3.77 -19.23 17.49
CA LEU A 352 4.40 -19.84 18.68
C LEU A 352 5.66 -20.65 18.35
N GLY A 353 5.77 -21.14 17.12
CA GLY A 353 6.96 -21.83 16.60
C GLY A 353 8.14 -20.90 16.30
N VAL A 354 7.93 -19.59 16.20
CA VAL A 354 9.02 -18.62 15.97
C VAL A 354 9.89 -18.46 17.21
N ASN A 355 9.26 -18.26 18.37
CA ASN A 355 9.96 -18.11 19.64
C ASN A 355 9.04 -18.54 20.79
N PRO A 356 9.50 -19.39 21.75
CA PRO A 356 8.70 -19.86 22.87
C PRO A 356 8.10 -18.74 23.74
N ILE A 357 8.75 -17.57 23.84
CA ILE A 357 8.28 -16.43 24.63
C ILE A 357 6.98 -15.82 24.05
N PHE A 358 6.65 -16.11 22.79
CA PHE A 358 5.45 -15.57 22.14
C PHE A 358 4.16 -16.09 22.76
N SER A 359 4.20 -17.24 23.44
CA SER A 359 3.05 -17.72 24.24
C SER A 359 2.69 -16.73 25.34
N ASP A 360 3.68 -16.23 26.08
CA ASP A 360 3.45 -15.27 27.16
C ASP A 360 3.07 -13.89 26.62
N MET A 361 3.67 -13.47 25.50
CA MET A 361 3.32 -12.23 24.83
C MET A 361 1.86 -12.26 24.36
N LEU A 362 1.45 -13.33 23.69
CA LEU A 362 0.09 -13.50 23.19
C LEU A 362 -0.93 -13.50 24.34
N LYS A 363 -0.61 -14.17 25.46
CA LYS A 363 -1.46 -14.14 26.65
C LYS A 363 -1.62 -12.71 27.18
N ALA A 364 -0.53 -11.97 27.34
CA ALA A 364 -0.57 -10.60 27.84
C ALA A 364 -1.43 -9.70 26.92
N ILE A 365 -1.28 -9.83 25.60
CA ILE A 365 -2.06 -9.07 24.61
C ILE A 365 -3.56 -9.42 24.69
N LYS A 366 -3.90 -10.72 24.81
CA LYS A 366 -5.28 -11.17 25.01
C LYS A 366 -5.89 -10.60 26.30
N ASP A 367 -5.14 -10.60 27.40
CA ASP A 367 -5.58 -10.06 28.68
C ASP A 367 -5.83 -8.54 28.60
N ASN A 368 -4.93 -7.78 27.93
CA ASN A 368 -5.06 -6.33 27.73
C ASN A 368 -6.24 -5.97 26.84
N ALA A 369 -6.52 -6.76 25.81
CA ALA A 369 -7.60 -6.51 24.85
C ALA A 369 -9.00 -6.79 25.45
N THR A 370 -9.07 -7.47 26.62
CA THR A 370 -10.34 -7.82 27.27
C THR A 370 -11.15 -6.56 27.61
N GLY A 371 -12.40 -6.51 27.15
CA GLY A 371 -13.27 -5.35 27.30
C GLY A 371 -13.03 -4.20 26.32
N MET A 372 -11.99 -4.30 25.47
CA MET A 372 -11.73 -3.34 24.39
C MET A 372 -12.28 -3.81 23.04
N VAL A 373 -12.39 -5.12 22.87
CA VAL A 373 -12.95 -5.77 21.66
C VAL A 373 -14.02 -6.76 22.10
N PRO A 374 -14.93 -7.18 21.18
CA PRO A 374 -15.90 -8.25 21.45
C PRO A 374 -15.23 -9.55 21.91
N ASP A 375 -15.90 -10.30 22.77
CA ASP A 375 -15.38 -11.58 23.24
C ASP A 375 -15.08 -12.53 22.08
N GLY A 376 -13.88 -13.10 22.11
CA GLY A 376 -13.39 -13.99 21.03
C GLY A 376 -12.89 -13.27 19.78
N PHE A 377 -12.86 -11.93 19.75
CA PHE A 377 -12.28 -11.20 18.65
C PHE A 377 -10.76 -11.41 18.60
N PRO A 378 -10.18 -11.69 17.42
CA PRO A 378 -8.75 -11.94 17.31
C PRO A 378 -7.91 -10.72 17.65
N VAL A 379 -6.82 -10.91 18.40
CA VAL A 379 -5.87 -9.82 18.73
C VAL A 379 -4.60 -9.87 17.91
N VAL A 380 -4.38 -10.93 17.13
CA VAL A 380 -3.25 -11.07 16.21
C VAL A 380 -3.78 -11.14 14.79
N TRP A 381 -3.24 -10.28 13.92
CA TRP A 381 -3.63 -10.20 12.53
C TRP A 381 -2.41 -10.10 11.63
N ASN A 382 -2.51 -10.73 10.46
CA ASN A 382 -1.44 -10.66 9.47
C ASN A 382 -1.95 -10.17 8.12
N ASP A 383 -1.11 -9.46 7.40
CA ASP A 383 -1.39 -8.82 6.11
C ASP A 383 -1.32 -9.78 4.91
N ASN A 384 -1.40 -11.09 5.17
CA ASN A 384 -1.21 -12.15 4.19
C ASN A 384 -2.50 -12.90 3.82
N LYS A 385 -3.66 -12.25 3.84
CA LYS A 385 -4.94 -12.86 3.43
C LYS A 385 -4.98 -13.15 1.92
N ARG A 386 -4.37 -12.30 1.13
CA ARG A 386 -4.35 -12.39 -0.34
C ARG A 386 -2.94 -12.72 -0.81
N VAL A 387 -2.55 -13.97 -0.61
CA VAL A 387 -1.23 -14.49 -0.97
C VAL A 387 -1.39 -15.64 -1.93
N ASN A 388 -0.61 -15.65 -3.02
CA ASN A 388 -0.59 -16.76 -3.95
C ASN A 388 0.29 -17.93 -3.46
N ALA A 389 0.24 -19.06 -4.16
CA ALA A 389 0.99 -20.27 -3.79
C ALA A 389 2.53 -20.08 -3.76
N LYS A 390 3.06 -19.06 -4.39
CA LYS A 390 4.49 -18.71 -4.43
C LYS A 390 4.89 -17.69 -3.37
N GLY A 391 3.92 -17.15 -2.61
CA GLY A 391 4.14 -16.15 -1.58
C GLY A 391 4.00 -14.70 -2.05
N GLY A 392 3.53 -14.49 -3.28
CA GLY A 392 3.20 -13.16 -3.77
C GLY A 392 2.00 -12.58 -3.02
N ASN A 393 2.16 -11.43 -2.39
CA ASN A 393 1.17 -10.84 -1.52
C ASN A 393 0.58 -9.56 -2.13
N ASP A 394 -0.74 -9.56 -2.31
CA ASP A 394 -1.49 -8.49 -2.95
C ASP A 394 -1.42 -7.14 -2.22
N ILE A 395 -1.17 -7.13 -0.92
CA ILE A 395 -1.00 -5.87 -0.19
C ILE A 395 0.17 -5.03 -0.73
N TRP A 396 1.20 -5.68 -1.29
CA TRP A 396 2.34 -5.04 -1.95
C TRP A 396 2.11 -4.74 -3.43
N GLN A 397 0.97 -5.15 -3.96
CA GLN A 397 0.55 -4.90 -5.35
C GLN A 397 -0.63 -3.92 -5.36
N SER A 398 -1.85 -4.38 -5.10
CA SER A 398 -3.04 -3.52 -5.11
C SER A 398 -3.15 -2.65 -3.85
N GLY A 399 -2.67 -3.10 -2.69
CA GLY A 399 -2.72 -2.34 -1.43
C GLY A 399 -1.90 -1.05 -1.47
N VAL A 400 -0.86 -0.97 -2.30
CA VAL A 400 -0.08 0.27 -2.50
C VAL A 400 -0.91 1.33 -3.22
N VAL A 401 -1.74 0.92 -4.18
CA VAL A 401 -2.65 1.79 -4.92
C VAL A 401 -3.89 2.14 -4.11
N ARG A 402 -4.30 1.23 -3.20
CA ARG A 402 -5.54 1.30 -2.42
C ARG A 402 -5.29 1.37 -0.91
N PRO A 403 -4.53 2.38 -0.43
CA PRO A 403 -4.33 2.56 1.00
C PRO A 403 -5.63 2.83 1.76
N ASP A 404 -6.67 3.32 1.10
CA ASP A 404 -8.01 3.48 1.65
C ASP A 404 -8.61 2.15 2.12
N LEU A 405 -8.38 1.06 1.38
CA LEU A 405 -8.86 -0.28 1.76
C LEU A 405 -8.01 -0.89 2.88
N VAL A 406 -6.70 -0.64 2.87
CA VAL A 406 -5.81 -1.07 3.96
C VAL A 406 -6.15 -0.33 5.25
N LEU A 407 -6.38 1.00 5.18
CA LEU A 407 -6.82 1.80 6.33
C LEU A 407 -8.16 1.30 6.89
N ARG A 408 -9.11 0.95 6.01
CA ARG A 408 -10.39 0.36 6.42
C ARG A 408 -10.19 -0.95 7.18
N ASP A 409 -9.34 -1.84 6.69
CA ASP A 409 -9.03 -3.09 7.36
C ASP A 409 -8.44 -2.83 8.76
N LEU A 410 -7.47 -1.91 8.86
CA LEU A 410 -6.88 -1.50 10.13
C LEU A 410 -7.93 -0.90 11.09
N ALA A 411 -8.83 -0.06 10.59
CA ALA A 411 -9.90 0.52 11.39
C ALA A 411 -10.85 -0.55 11.95
N VAL A 412 -11.19 -1.58 11.16
CA VAL A 412 -12.00 -2.73 11.60
C VAL A 412 -11.26 -3.56 12.65
N ILE A 413 -9.97 -3.78 12.47
CA ILE A 413 -9.14 -4.56 13.40
C ILE A 413 -8.97 -3.85 14.74
N LEU A 414 -8.68 -2.55 14.69
CA LEU A 414 -8.41 -1.77 15.89
C LEU A 414 -9.69 -1.36 16.64
N HIS A 415 -10.77 -1.13 15.92
CA HIS A 415 -12.05 -0.69 16.48
C HIS A 415 -13.22 -1.52 15.92
N PRO A 416 -13.27 -2.83 16.23
CA PRO A 416 -14.29 -3.72 15.69
C PRO A 416 -15.70 -3.27 16.08
N ILE A 417 -16.62 -3.43 15.14
CA ILE A 417 -18.05 -3.23 15.35
C ILE A 417 -18.69 -4.59 15.24
N GLU A 418 -19.65 -4.88 16.10
CA GLU A 418 -20.45 -6.09 16.01
C GLU A 418 -20.97 -6.25 14.57
N ASP A 419 -20.81 -7.43 13.98
CA ASP A 419 -21.25 -7.84 12.64
C ASP A 419 -20.46 -7.35 11.43
N ASN A 420 -19.35 -6.60 11.52
CA ASN A 420 -18.62 -6.15 10.35
C ASN A 420 -17.10 -6.43 10.42
N ASN A 421 -16.73 -7.71 10.39
CA ASN A 421 -15.32 -8.15 10.42
C ASN A 421 -14.76 -8.46 9.01
N ASN A 422 -15.34 -7.87 7.96
CA ASN A 422 -14.93 -8.16 6.59
C ASN A 422 -13.73 -7.30 6.18
N VAL A 423 -12.53 -7.87 6.31
CA VAL A 423 -11.26 -7.28 5.89
C VAL A 423 -10.80 -7.86 4.54
N ILE A 424 -10.05 -7.09 3.77
CA ILE A 424 -9.58 -7.45 2.43
C ILE A 424 -8.19 -8.08 2.47
N TYR A 425 -7.22 -7.39 3.07
CA TYR A 425 -5.79 -7.76 3.04
C TYR A 425 -5.37 -8.53 4.28
N TYR A 426 -6.03 -8.28 5.40
CA TYR A 426 -5.69 -8.90 6.67
C TYR A 426 -6.45 -10.19 6.92
N LYS A 427 -5.88 -11.09 7.69
CA LYS A 427 -6.56 -12.25 8.26
C LYS A 427 -6.15 -12.43 9.72
N PRO A 428 -7.05 -12.96 10.57
CA PRO A 428 -6.69 -13.31 11.93
C PRO A 428 -5.72 -14.49 11.96
N ILE A 429 -4.86 -14.48 12.96
CA ILE A 429 -4.00 -15.60 13.32
C ILE A 429 -4.66 -16.33 14.50
N ILE A 430 -5.22 -17.50 14.23
CA ILE A 430 -5.99 -18.34 15.15
C ILE A 430 -5.51 -19.78 15.10
#